data_f9b74713beca5db122fa160d8a19eace
#
_entry.id   f9b74713beca5db122fa160d8a19eace
#
_cell.length_a   1.000
_cell.length_b   1.000
_cell.length_c   1.000
_cell.angle_alpha   90.00
_cell.angle_beta   90.00
_cell.angle_gamma   90.00
#
_symmetry.space_group_name_H-M   'P 1'
#
loop_
_entity.id
_entity.type
_entity.pdbx_description
1 polymer ?
#
loop_
_entity_poly.entity_id
_entity_poly.type
_entity_poly.pdbx_seq_one_letter_code
_entity_poly.pdbx_strand_id
1 'polypeptide(L)' 'MVDIVLHVKGMSCDHCVKAVEEALGSLPGVERALVDLAEGEVHVRYDADIVDPIRMKAAVEEAGYETE' A
#
# COMPACT_ATOMS: atom_id res chain seq x y z
N MET A 1 6.57 -14.95 -4.16
CA MET A 1 6.20 -13.53 -3.93
C MET A 1 5.57 -12.93 -5.18
N VAL A 2 4.58 -12.08 -4.98
CA VAL A 2 3.86 -11.43 -6.07
C VAL A 2 4.04 -9.92 -5.93
N ASP A 3 4.19 -9.23 -7.05
CA ASP A 3 4.29 -7.78 -7.07
C ASP A 3 3.02 -7.22 -7.69
N ILE A 4 2.41 -6.23 -7.02
CA ILE A 4 1.27 -5.52 -7.56
C ILE A 4 1.46 -4.01 -7.40
N VAL A 5 0.66 -3.27 -8.17
CA VAL A 5 0.62 -1.83 -8.09
C VAL A 5 -0.77 -1.40 -7.65
N LEU A 6 -0.84 -0.64 -6.56
CA LEU A 6 -2.08 -0.06 -6.07
C LEU A 6 -2.09 1.42 -6.41
N HIS A 7 -3.22 1.91 -6.89
CA HIS A 7 -3.39 3.33 -7.14
C HIS A 7 -4.04 3.96 -5.91
N VAL A 8 -3.36 4.94 -5.31
CA VAL A 8 -3.81 5.58 -4.07
C VAL A 8 -4.00 7.07 -4.31
N LYS A 9 -5.16 7.57 -3.92
CA LYS A 9 -5.49 8.98 -4.03
C LYS A 9 -5.29 9.67 -2.68
N GLY A 10 -4.96 10.95 -2.72
CA GLY A 10 -4.82 11.75 -1.51
C GLY A 10 -3.43 11.79 -0.92
N MET A 11 -2.46 11.10 -1.52
CA MET A 11 -1.08 11.20 -1.11
C MET A 11 -0.47 12.46 -1.68
N SER A 12 -0.25 13.46 -0.83
CA SER A 12 0.26 14.75 -1.29
C SER A 12 1.53 15.21 -0.58
N CYS A 13 2.03 14.41 0.36
CA CYS A 13 3.23 14.79 1.12
C CYS A 13 3.95 13.55 1.67
N ASP A 14 5.15 13.77 2.21
CA ASP A 14 5.97 12.68 2.75
C ASP A 14 5.32 11.96 3.92
N HIS A 15 4.53 12.65 4.71
CA HIS A 15 3.79 12.02 5.80
C HIS A 15 2.78 11.01 5.30
N CYS A 16 2.13 11.32 4.20
CA CYS A 16 1.18 10.42 3.55
C CYS A 16 1.89 9.16 3.06
N VAL A 17 3.05 9.35 2.44
CA VAL A 17 3.87 8.23 1.95
C VAL A 17 4.21 7.28 3.09
N LYS A 18 4.71 7.83 4.20
CA LYS A 18 5.08 7.01 5.35
C LYS A 18 3.89 6.29 5.97
N ALA A 19 2.75 6.97 6.07
CA ALA A 19 1.54 6.37 6.63
C ALA A 19 1.10 5.16 5.81
N VAL A 20 1.11 5.28 4.48
CA VAL A 20 0.74 4.18 3.59
C VAL A 20 1.74 3.04 3.69
N GLU A 21 3.04 3.36 3.68
CA GLU A 21 4.07 2.34 3.81
C GLU A 21 3.96 1.57 5.12
N GLU A 22 3.72 2.27 6.22
CA GLU A 22 3.55 1.63 7.52
C GLU A 22 2.29 0.78 7.58
N ALA A 23 1.20 1.29 7.04
CA ALA A 23 -0.06 0.55 7.01
C ALA A 23 0.09 -0.78 6.27
N LEU A 24 0.74 -0.74 5.12
CA LEU A 24 0.96 -1.94 4.30
C LEU A 24 2.03 -2.83 4.91
N GLY A 25 3.12 -2.24 5.38
CA GLY A 25 4.23 -2.99 5.95
C GLY A 25 3.89 -3.73 7.23
N SER A 26 2.85 -3.32 7.93
CA SER A 26 2.41 -3.99 9.16
C SER A 26 1.55 -5.23 8.88
N LEU A 27 1.12 -5.43 7.64
CA LEU A 27 0.29 -6.58 7.30
C LEU A 27 1.16 -7.85 7.19
N PRO A 28 0.68 -8.97 7.77
CA PRO A 28 1.38 -10.24 7.58
C PRO A 28 1.42 -10.60 6.10
N GLY A 29 2.57 -11.04 5.63
CA GLY A 29 2.73 -11.45 4.24
C GLY A 29 3.23 -10.36 3.31
N VAL A 30 3.20 -9.11 3.72
CA VAL A 30 3.77 -8.02 2.93
C VAL A 30 5.28 -7.96 3.19
N GLU A 31 6.06 -8.17 2.13
CA GLU A 31 7.51 -8.08 2.22
C GLU A 31 7.97 -6.64 2.12
N ARG A 32 7.39 -5.90 1.19
CA ARG A 32 7.82 -4.52 0.92
C ARG A 32 6.72 -3.71 0.27
N ALA A 33 6.64 -2.44 0.65
CA ALA A 33 5.76 -1.48 0.01
C ALA A 33 6.55 -0.23 -0.34
N LEU A 34 6.56 0.14 -1.60
CA LEU A 34 7.25 1.33 -2.11
C LEU A 34 6.23 2.27 -2.73
N VAL A 35 6.22 3.50 -2.27
CA VAL A 35 5.30 4.52 -2.75
C VAL A 35 5.96 5.37 -3.82
N ASP A 36 5.26 5.53 -4.93
CA ASP A 36 5.65 6.46 -5.98
C ASP A 36 4.67 7.63 -5.94
N LEU A 37 5.09 8.71 -5.30
CA LEU A 37 4.24 9.86 -5.07
C LEU A 37 3.88 10.57 -6.38
N ALA A 38 4.82 10.63 -7.32
CA ALA A 38 4.61 11.30 -8.59
C ALA A 38 3.50 10.63 -9.41
N GLU A 39 3.41 9.32 -9.33
CA GLU A 39 2.42 8.54 -10.08
C GLU A 39 1.18 8.21 -9.26
N GLY A 40 1.22 8.45 -7.95
CA GLY A 40 0.13 8.07 -7.08
C GLY A 40 -0.02 6.57 -6.95
N GLU A 41 1.09 5.84 -7.03
CA GLU A 41 1.11 4.38 -7.02
C GLU A 41 1.88 3.84 -5.82
N VAL A 42 1.48 2.65 -5.38
CA VAL A 42 2.22 1.90 -4.36
C VAL A 42 2.57 0.55 -4.95
N HIS A 43 3.84 0.24 -5.01
CA HIS A 43 4.33 -1.05 -5.47
C HIS A 43 4.51 -1.94 -4.25
N VAL A 44 3.75 -3.04 -4.20
CA VAL A 44 3.76 -3.94 -3.04
C VAL A 44 4.24 -5.32 -3.46
N ARG A 45 5.17 -5.84 -2.69
CA ARG A 45 5.63 -7.21 -2.83
C ARG A 45 5.11 -8.01 -1.64
N TYR A 46 4.38 -9.08 -1.90
CA TYR A 46 3.69 -9.80 -0.86
C TYR A 46 3.58 -11.30 -1.18
N ASP A 47 3.27 -12.07 -0.14
CA ASP A 47 2.97 -13.49 -0.26
C ASP A 47 1.46 -13.68 -0.39
N ALA A 48 1.02 -14.09 -1.58
CA ALA A 48 -0.40 -14.22 -1.89
C ALA A 48 -1.10 -15.31 -1.06
N ASP A 49 -0.35 -16.22 -0.45
CA ASP A 49 -0.89 -17.23 0.43
C ASP A 49 -1.22 -16.68 1.82
N ILE A 50 -0.65 -15.54 2.18
CA ILE A 50 -0.82 -14.94 3.50
C ILE A 50 -1.74 -13.74 3.47
N VAL A 51 -1.62 -12.89 2.45
CA VAL A 51 -2.37 -11.65 2.34
C VAL A 51 -2.85 -11.46 0.90
N ASP A 52 -3.96 -10.75 0.71
CA ASP A 52 -4.49 -10.46 -0.61
C ASP A 52 -4.61 -8.94 -0.83
N PRO A 53 -4.80 -8.51 -2.10
CA PRO A 53 -4.94 -7.08 -2.41
C PRO A 53 -6.10 -6.40 -1.71
N ILE A 54 -7.15 -7.13 -1.38
CA ILE A 54 -8.33 -6.57 -0.70
C ILE A 54 -7.93 -6.08 0.69
N ARG A 55 -7.14 -6.86 1.41
CA ARG A 55 -6.65 -6.47 2.72
C ARG A 55 -5.71 -5.27 2.65
N MET A 56 -4.89 -5.22 1.61
CA MET A 56 -3.98 -4.08 1.42
C MET A 56 -4.76 -2.80 1.14
N LYS A 57 -5.79 -2.87 0.32
CA LYS A 57 -6.65 -1.73 0.05
C LYS A 57 -7.38 -1.26 1.32
N ALA A 58 -7.88 -2.21 2.10
CA ALA A 58 -8.53 -1.89 3.36
C ALA A 58 -7.59 -1.18 4.32
N ALA A 59 -6.34 -1.61 4.41
CA ALA A 59 -5.34 -0.99 5.26
C ALA A 59 -5.07 0.46 4.85
N VAL A 60 -4.98 0.69 3.54
CA VAL A 60 -4.78 2.04 3.01
C VAL A 60 -5.99 2.93 3.31
N GLU A 61 -7.19 2.40 3.16
CA GLU A 61 -8.41 3.15 3.46
C GLU A 61 -8.52 3.48 4.94
N GLU A 62 -8.12 2.57 5.81
CA GLU A 62 -8.09 2.82 7.25
C GLU A 62 -7.10 3.93 7.62
N ALA A 63 -6.05 4.08 6.85
CA ALA A 63 -5.08 5.16 7.04
C ALA A 63 -5.62 6.52 6.55
N GLY A 64 -6.79 6.53 5.90
CA GLY A 64 -7.43 7.76 5.47
C GLY A 64 -7.26 8.09 4.00
N TYR A 65 -6.84 7.13 3.18
CA TYR A 65 -6.61 7.33 1.76
C TYR A 65 -7.56 6.49 0.93
N GLU A 66 -7.79 6.91 -0.30
CA GLU A 66 -8.65 6.17 -1.22
C GLU A 66 -7.81 5.33 -2.18
N THR A 67 -8.31 4.14 -2.49
CA THR A 67 -7.69 3.26 -3.48
C THR A 67 -8.63 3.04 -4.67
N GLU A 68 -8.01 2.75 -5.81
CA GLU A 68 -8.78 2.34 -6.99
C GLU A 68 -8.60 0.87 -7.26
#